data_76751fbb455bd5bfcb20031a9d9590f5
#
_entry.id   76751fbb455bd5bfcb20031a9d9590f5
#
_cell.length_a   1.000
_cell.length_b   1.000
_cell.length_c   1.000
_cell.angle_alpha   90.00
_cell.angle_beta   90.00
_cell.angle_gamma   90.00
#
_symmetry.space_group_name_H-M   'P 1'
#
loop_
_entity.id
_entity.type
_entity.pdbx_description
1 polymer ?
#
loop_
_entity_poly.entity_id
_entity_poly.type
_entity_poly.pdbx_seq_one_letter_code
_entity_poly.pdbx_strand_id
1 'polypeptide(L)'
;IGIDPAVNVVNQIEIPNVSIINDFFNENSAEYIVEKFGKMDMVLANNVYAHISDMQGITRAIDQVLDEDGVFIFEVHYLDKIVNDMQYDMIYHEHIYYHSLLSLENHFKRYGMVIFDVTPLQIHAGSMRYYVRKDHKKASNPVKDSVNLLRNEEIKKGFDKFSTYS
;
A
#
# COMPACT_ATOMS: atom_id res chain seq x y z
N ILE A 1 2.31 -15.17 7.93
CA ILE A 1 2.05 -14.46 9.19
C ILE A 1 0.90 -13.50 8.93
N GLY A 2 -0.10 -13.45 9.82
CA GLY A 2 -1.12 -12.42 9.86
C GLY A 2 -0.90 -11.53 11.08
N ILE A 3 -1.22 -10.24 10.96
CA ILE A 3 -1.22 -9.31 12.08
C ILE A 3 -2.48 -8.45 12.02
N ASP A 4 -3.21 -8.39 13.12
CA ASP A 4 -4.45 -7.62 13.24
C ASP A 4 -4.70 -7.26 14.72
N PRO A 5 -5.08 -6.01 15.05
CA PRO A 5 -5.34 -5.60 16.42
C PRO A 5 -6.67 -6.10 16.97
N ALA A 6 -7.60 -6.56 16.14
CA ALA A 6 -8.93 -6.96 16.54
C ALA A 6 -8.95 -8.36 17.16
N VAL A 7 -8.94 -8.44 18.47
CA VAL A 7 -8.95 -9.71 19.26
C VAL A 7 -10.05 -10.67 18.81
N ASN A 8 -11.24 -10.14 18.52
CA ASN A 8 -12.39 -10.95 18.07
C ASN A 8 -12.18 -11.55 16.67
N VAL A 9 -11.38 -10.94 15.83
CA VAL A 9 -11.00 -11.46 14.50
C VAL A 9 -9.91 -12.51 14.68
N VAL A 10 -8.84 -12.15 15.37
CA VAL A 10 -7.66 -13.01 15.59
C VAL A 10 -8.04 -14.34 16.22
N ASN A 11 -8.91 -14.34 17.23
CA ASN A 11 -9.34 -15.56 17.93
C ASN A 11 -10.21 -16.52 17.09
N GLN A 12 -10.67 -16.10 15.93
CA GLN A 12 -11.47 -16.93 15.00
C GLN A 12 -10.62 -17.55 13.88
N ILE A 13 -9.34 -17.19 13.79
CA ILE A 13 -8.47 -17.65 12.71
C ILE A 13 -7.77 -18.93 13.14
N GLU A 14 -8.25 -20.06 12.62
CA GLU A 14 -7.64 -21.38 12.78
C GLU A 14 -7.18 -21.91 11.42
N ILE A 15 -6.08 -21.33 10.89
CA ILE A 15 -5.51 -21.74 9.62
C ILE A 15 -4.20 -22.49 9.90
N PRO A 16 -4.06 -23.76 9.48
CA PRO A 16 -2.81 -24.51 9.65
C PRO A 16 -1.62 -23.78 9.05
N ASN A 17 -0.50 -23.77 9.76
CA ASN A 17 0.76 -23.13 9.35
C ASN A 17 0.72 -21.61 9.22
N VAL A 18 -0.31 -20.95 9.77
CA VAL A 18 -0.38 -19.49 9.85
C VAL A 18 -0.14 -19.04 11.29
N SER A 19 0.85 -18.20 11.50
CA SER A 19 1.07 -17.51 12.78
C SER A 19 0.31 -16.20 12.78
N ILE A 20 -0.52 -15.97 13.80
CA ILE A 20 -1.27 -14.72 13.96
C ILE A 20 -0.68 -13.92 15.13
N ILE A 21 -0.49 -12.63 14.91
CA ILE A 21 -0.02 -11.66 15.91
C ILE A 21 -1.20 -10.71 16.17
N ASN A 22 -1.66 -10.66 17.43
CA ASN A 22 -2.70 -9.72 17.82
C ASN A 22 -2.07 -8.40 18.26
N ASP A 23 -1.76 -7.56 17.30
CA ASP A 23 -1.18 -6.22 17.50
C ASP A 23 -1.40 -5.36 16.26
N PHE A 24 -1.15 -4.06 16.39
CA PHE A 24 -1.00 -3.16 15.25
C PHE A 24 0.32 -3.43 14.52
N PHE A 25 0.27 -3.39 13.18
CA PHE A 25 1.50 -3.39 12.41
C PHE A 25 2.19 -2.02 12.53
N ASN A 26 3.40 -2.00 13.06
CA ASN A 26 4.25 -0.84 13.29
C ASN A 26 5.73 -1.25 13.33
N GLU A 27 6.64 -0.31 13.57
CA GLU A 27 8.08 -0.59 13.60
C GLU A 27 8.46 -1.63 14.68
N ASN A 28 7.80 -1.63 15.85
CA ASN A 28 8.09 -2.60 16.92
C ASN A 28 7.63 -4.02 16.53
N SER A 29 6.42 -4.16 16.00
CA SER A 29 5.93 -5.46 15.52
C SER A 29 6.70 -5.95 14.30
N ALA A 30 7.19 -5.05 13.46
CA ALA A 30 8.09 -5.37 12.36
C ALA A 30 9.43 -5.94 12.84
N GLU A 31 10.04 -5.34 13.87
CA GLU A 31 11.25 -5.85 14.51
C GLU A 31 11.02 -7.27 15.05
N TYR A 32 9.96 -7.48 15.82
CA TYR A 32 9.58 -8.80 16.33
C TYR A 32 9.39 -9.84 15.22
N ILE A 33 8.73 -9.46 14.11
CA ILE A 33 8.52 -10.35 12.96
C ILE A 33 9.88 -10.77 12.36
N VAL A 34 10.78 -9.81 12.14
CA VAL A 34 12.09 -10.09 11.56
C VAL A 34 12.94 -10.96 12.48
N GLU A 35 12.94 -10.70 13.79
CA GLU A 35 13.69 -11.50 14.76
C GLU A 35 13.20 -12.95 14.82
N LYS A 36 11.88 -13.14 14.78
CA LYS A 36 11.28 -14.46 14.96
C LYS A 36 11.17 -15.28 13.68
N PHE A 37 10.93 -14.64 12.55
CA PHE A 37 10.57 -15.31 11.30
C PHE A 37 11.50 -14.96 10.12
N GLY A 38 12.38 -13.96 10.29
CA GLY A 38 13.22 -13.44 9.22
C GLY A 38 12.52 -12.41 8.33
N LYS A 39 13.18 -12.03 7.25
CA LYS A 39 12.62 -11.13 6.24
C LYS A 39 11.53 -11.82 5.42
N MET A 40 10.64 -11.00 4.86
CA MET A 40 9.47 -11.46 4.11
C MET A 40 9.66 -11.23 2.61
N ASP A 41 9.36 -12.26 1.81
CA ASP A 41 9.31 -12.14 0.35
C ASP A 41 8.12 -11.31 -0.11
N MET A 42 7.06 -11.26 0.71
CA MET A 42 5.82 -10.54 0.37
C MET A 42 5.14 -9.98 1.61
N VAL A 43 4.66 -8.73 1.49
CA VAL A 43 3.75 -8.09 2.44
C VAL A 43 2.46 -7.70 1.71
N LEU A 44 1.31 -8.03 2.28
CA LEU A 44 -0.01 -7.74 1.72
C LEU A 44 -0.80 -6.82 2.65
N ALA A 45 -1.44 -5.78 2.09
CA ALA A 45 -2.31 -4.84 2.81
C ALA A 45 -3.53 -4.47 1.96
N ASN A 46 -4.58 -5.30 2.00
CA ASN A 46 -5.78 -5.09 1.20
C ASN A 46 -6.78 -4.21 1.94
N ASN A 47 -7.10 -3.03 1.40
CA ASN A 47 -8.05 -2.05 1.97
C ASN A 47 -7.72 -1.64 3.42
N VAL A 48 -6.46 -1.55 3.77
CA VAL A 48 -5.95 -1.14 5.10
C VAL A 48 -5.16 0.16 5.01
N TYR A 49 -4.35 0.31 3.96
CA TYR A 49 -3.34 1.38 3.85
C TYR A 49 -3.93 2.79 3.86
N ALA A 50 -5.16 2.98 3.37
CA ALA A 50 -5.87 4.26 3.39
C ALA A 50 -6.37 4.67 4.80
N HIS A 51 -6.48 3.72 5.74
CA HIS A 51 -6.97 3.94 7.10
C HIS A 51 -5.86 4.24 8.12
N ILE A 52 -4.60 4.14 7.71
CA ILE A 52 -3.46 4.26 8.62
C ILE A 52 -3.04 5.72 8.75
N SER A 53 -3.14 6.28 9.96
CA SER A 53 -2.78 7.68 10.23
C SER A 53 -1.27 7.94 10.13
N ASP A 54 -0.43 7.03 10.61
CA ASP A 54 1.03 7.11 10.48
C ASP A 54 1.56 6.35 9.27
N MET A 55 1.30 6.91 8.10
CA MET A 55 1.74 6.36 6.83
C MET A 55 3.28 6.25 6.72
N GLN A 56 4.01 7.14 7.42
CA GLN A 56 5.47 7.13 7.42
C GLN A 56 6.01 5.97 8.25
N GLY A 57 5.50 5.78 9.48
CA GLY A 57 5.89 4.67 10.35
C GLY A 57 5.60 3.32 9.72
N ILE A 58 4.41 3.15 9.12
CA ILE A 58 4.06 1.93 8.39
C ILE A 58 5.01 1.67 7.22
N THR A 59 5.39 2.68 6.45
CA THR A 59 6.31 2.49 5.33
C THR A 59 7.69 2.06 5.80
N ARG A 60 8.20 2.61 6.92
CA ARG A 60 9.45 2.14 7.55
C ARG A 60 9.33 0.70 8.05
N ALA A 61 8.21 0.35 8.68
CA ALA A 61 7.94 -1.02 9.12
C ALA A 61 7.89 -2.02 7.95
N ILE A 62 7.28 -1.64 6.83
CA ILE A 62 7.25 -2.44 5.60
C ILE A 62 8.68 -2.62 5.06
N ASP A 63 9.47 -1.55 4.94
CA ASP A 63 10.86 -1.63 4.49
C ASP A 63 11.70 -2.53 5.42
N GLN A 64 11.45 -2.45 6.72
CA GLN A 64 12.12 -3.28 7.72
C GLN A 64 11.81 -4.77 7.56
N VAL A 65 10.57 -5.17 7.30
CA VAL A 65 10.21 -6.60 7.17
C VAL A 65 10.48 -7.17 5.79
N LEU A 66 10.47 -6.36 4.72
CA LEU A 66 10.74 -6.84 3.36
C LEU A 66 12.18 -7.31 3.19
N ASP A 67 12.35 -8.43 2.50
CA ASP A 67 13.64 -8.82 1.94
C ASP A 67 14.07 -7.84 0.83
N GLU A 68 15.33 -7.93 0.39
CA GLU A 68 15.88 -7.07 -0.67
C GLU A 68 15.09 -7.19 -1.99
N ASP A 69 14.68 -8.40 -2.36
CA ASP A 69 13.84 -8.67 -3.54
C ASP A 69 12.35 -8.86 -3.20
N GLY A 70 11.96 -8.54 -1.96
CA GLY A 70 10.59 -8.65 -1.48
C GLY A 70 9.63 -7.65 -2.14
N VAL A 71 8.35 -7.99 -2.15
CA VAL A 71 7.30 -7.17 -2.76
C VAL A 71 6.24 -6.78 -1.73
N PHE A 72 5.97 -5.49 -1.61
CA PHE A 72 4.80 -4.97 -0.91
C PHE A 72 3.67 -4.78 -1.90
N ILE A 73 2.51 -5.40 -1.62
CA ILE A 73 1.30 -5.31 -2.44
C ILE A 73 0.19 -4.71 -1.58
N PHE A 74 -0.45 -3.66 -2.07
CA PHE A 74 -1.58 -3.09 -1.36
C PHE A 74 -2.70 -2.65 -2.31
N GLU A 75 -3.91 -2.64 -1.77
CA GLU A 75 -5.12 -2.20 -2.46
C GLU A 75 -5.74 -1.03 -1.72
N VAL A 76 -6.06 0.02 -2.47
CA VAL A 76 -6.74 1.22 -1.95
C VAL A 76 -7.68 1.79 -3.00
N HIS A 77 -8.67 2.56 -2.56
CA HIS A 77 -9.50 3.35 -3.45
C HIS A 77 -8.65 4.27 -4.31
N TYR A 78 -8.98 4.32 -5.59
CA TYR A 78 -8.25 5.16 -6.53
C TYR A 78 -8.89 6.55 -6.63
N LEU A 79 -8.12 7.59 -6.32
CA LEU A 79 -8.58 8.98 -6.28
C LEU A 79 -9.30 9.41 -7.56
N ASP A 80 -8.79 9.01 -8.73
CA ASP A 80 -9.40 9.35 -10.01
C ASP A 80 -10.83 8.83 -10.14
N LYS A 81 -11.12 7.65 -9.58
CA LYS A 81 -12.46 7.07 -9.56
C LYS A 81 -13.40 7.84 -8.63
N ILE A 82 -12.90 8.22 -7.47
CA ILE A 82 -13.68 9.01 -6.51
C ILE A 82 -14.10 10.35 -7.12
N VAL A 83 -13.18 11.03 -7.80
CA VAL A 83 -13.45 12.35 -8.41
C VAL A 83 -14.33 12.22 -9.65
N ASN A 84 -13.98 11.35 -10.61
CA ASN A 84 -14.71 11.26 -11.88
C ASN A 84 -16.10 10.69 -11.75
N ASP A 85 -16.29 9.71 -10.87
CA ASP A 85 -17.56 9.04 -10.64
C ASP A 85 -18.37 9.70 -9.52
N MET A 86 -17.89 10.85 -8.98
CA MET A 86 -18.55 11.65 -7.91
C MET A 86 -18.95 10.78 -6.71
N GLN A 87 -18.05 9.94 -6.24
CA GLN A 87 -18.29 8.97 -5.16
C GLN A 87 -18.18 9.67 -3.78
N TYR A 88 -19.13 10.54 -3.44
CA TYR A 88 -19.13 11.28 -2.18
C TYR A 88 -19.27 10.40 -0.94
N ASP A 89 -19.91 9.25 -1.07
CA ASP A 89 -20.07 8.22 -0.04
C ASP A 89 -18.73 7.58 0.37
N MET A 90 -17.69 7.70 -0.47
CA MET A 90 -16.35 7.26 -0.14
C MET A 90 -15.57 8.25 0.74
N ILE A 91 -16.13 9.48 0.95
CA ILE A 91 -15.50 10.52 1.76
C ILE A 91 -16.06 10.44 3.19
N TYR A 92 -15.37 9.69 4.05
CA TYR A 92 -15.73 9.53 5.45
C TYR A 92 -14.49 9.41 6.35
N HIS A 93 -14.71 9.54 7.67
CA HIS A 93 -13.64 9.74 8.66
C HIS A 93 -12.60 8.63 8.77
N GLU A 94 -12.91 7.40 8.33
CA GLU A 94 -11.96 6.29 8.34
C GLU A 94 -10.99 6.33 7.14
N HIS A 95 -11.37 6.99 6.03
CA HIS A 95 -10.48 7.21 4.89
C HIS A 95 -9.65 8.48 5.12
N ILE A 96 -8.52 8.33 5.79
CA ILE A 96 -7.63 9.45 6.13
C ILE A 96 -6.91 9.98 4.88
N TYR A 97 -6.63 9.09 3.92
CA TYR A 97 -5.91 9.41 2.70
C TYR A 97 -6.66 8.92 1.45
N TYR A 98 -6.58 9.74 0.40
CA TYR A 98 -7.06 9.41 -0.95
C TYR A 98 -5.85 9.39 -1.88
N HIS A 99 -5.58 8.25 -2.49
CA HIS A 99 -4.32 8.01 -3.15
C HIS A 99 -4.41 8.13 -4.67
N SER A 100 -3.46 8.86 -5.26
CA SER A 100 -3.09 8.82 -6.67
C SER A 100 -1.73 8.14 -6.82
N LEU A 101 -1.38 7.67 -8.03
CA LEU A 101 -0.05 7.14 -8.32
C LEU A 101 1.04 8.18 -8.04
N LEU A 102 0.86 9.42 -8.51
CA LEU A 102 1.83 10.51 -8.34
C LEU A 102 2.13 10.79 -6.86
N SER A 103 1.10 10.77 -6.01
CA SER A 103 1.28 11.00 -4.57
C SER A 103 2.04 9.83 -3.92
N LEU A 104 1.71 8.59 -4.28
CA LEU A 104 2.36 7.38 -3.76
C LEU A 104 3.80 7.25 -4.25
N GLU A 105 4.10 7.55 -5.51
CA GLU A 105 5.49 7.56 -6.03
C GLU A 105 6.35 8.55 -5.24
N ASN A 106 5.84 9.76 -5.00
CA ASN A 106 6.55 10.76 -4.20
C ASN A 106 6.76 10.31 -2.75
N HIS A 107 5.79 9.57 -2.19
CA HIS A 107 5.91 9.02 -0.84
C HIS A 107 6.97 7.93 -0.80
N PHE A 108 6.85 6.86 -1.59
CA PHE A 108 7.75 5.70 -1.56
C PHE A 108 9.19 6.03 -1.94
N LYS A 109 9.39 6.97 -2.86
CA LYS A 109 10.72 7.43 -3.22
C LYS A 109 11.55 7.94 -2.04
N ARG A 110 10.92 8.52 -1.00
CA ARG A 110 11.60 9.01 0.21
C ARG A 110 12.18 7.89 1.05
N TYR A 111 11.69 6.66 0.85
CA TYR A 111 12.11 5.45 1.56
C TYR A 111 12.95 4.52 0.68
N GLY A 112 13.43 5.00 -0.48
CA GLY A 112 14.19 4.16 -1.40
C GLY A 112 13.37 3.01 -1.99
N MET A 113 12.06 3.22 -2.14
CA MET A 113 11.14 2.24 -2.72
C MET A 113 10.53 2.77 -4.03
N VAL A 114 10.13 1.86 -4.90
CA VAL A 114 9.54 2.18 -6.21
C VAL A 114 8.29 1.35 -6.47
N ILE A 115 7.24 1.99 -7.01
CA ILE A 115 6.08 1.30 -7.56
C ILE A 115 6.48 0.78 -8.93
N PHE A 116 6.49 -0.54 -9.12
CA PHE A 116 6.92 -1.15 -10.37
C PHE A 116 5.77 -1.72 -11.21
N ASP A 117 4.58 -1.90 -10.63
CA ASP A 117 3.38 -2.31 -11.34
C ASP A 117 2.12 -1.77 -10.67
N VAL A 118 1.04 -1.63 -11.46
CA VAL A 118 -0.30 -1.26 -10.99
C VAL A 118 -1.36 -2.07 -11.72
N THR A 119 -2.44 -2.41 -11.01
CA THR A 119 -3.58 -3.15 -11.59
C THR A 119 -4.88 -2.51 -11.13
N PRO A 120 -5.73 -1.99 -12.04
CA PRO A 120 -7.05 -1.49 -11.68
C PRO A 120 -7.97 -2.65 -11.28
N LEU A 121 -8.77 -2.44 -10.24
CA LEU A 121 -9.72 -3.41 -9.70
C LEU A 121 -11.14 -2.86 -9.76
N GLN A 122 -12.11 -3.76 -10.03
CA GLN A 122 -13.54 -3.41 -10.07
C GLN A 122 -14.23 -3.52 -8.70
N ILE A 123 -13.46 -3.75 -7.64
CA ILE A 123 -13.96 -3.83 -6.26
C ILE A 123 -14.07 -2.44 -5.63
N HIS A 124 -14.94 -2.28 -4.64
CA HIS A 124 -15.12 -1.05 -3.87
C HIS A 124 -15.26 0.20 -4.77
N ALA A 125 -16.11 0.11 -5.80
CA ALA A 125 -16.38 1.18 -6.77
C ALA A 125 -15.14 1.70 -7.55
N GLY A 126 -14.08 0.92 -7.59
CA GLY A 126 -12.84 1.22 -8.32
C GLY A 126 -11.64 1.46 -7.44
N SER A 127 -10.90 0.40 -7.19
CA SER A 127 -9.63 0.41 -6.45
C SER A 127 -8.44 0.24 -7.40
N MET A 128 -7.27 0.51 -6.87
CA MET A 128 -6.00 0.23 -7.54
C MET A 128 -5.15 -0.66 -6.63
N ARG A 129 -4.59 -1.73 -7.20
CA ARG A 129 -3.55 -2.53 -6.57
C ARG A 129 -2.20 -2.02 -7.02
N TYR A 130 -1.35 -1.72 -6.06
CA TYR A 130 0.02 -1.25 -6.28
C TYR A 130 1.00 -2.33 -5.87
N TYR A 131 2.08 -2.47 -6.64
CA TYR A 131 3.18 -3.37 -6.37
C TYR A 131 4.45 -2.54 -6.17
N VAL A 132 5.00 -2.63 -4.96
CA VAL A 132 6.14 -1.82 -4.51
C VAL A 132 7.30 -2.73 -4.15
N ARG A 133 8.51 -2.34 -4.48
CA ARG A 133 9.75 -3.00 -4.09
C ARG A 133 10.79 -1.99 -3.63
N LYS A 134 11.86 -2.46 -3.03
CA LYS A 134 13.05 -1.63 -2.78
C LYS A 134 13.67 -1.19 -4.12
N ASP A 135 14.17 0.04 -4.17
CA ASP A 135 14.82 0.59 -5.37
C ASP A 135 16.33 0.37 -5.32
N HIS A 136 16.80 -0.73 -5.89
CA HIS A 136 18.21 -1.04 -6.00
C HIS A 136 18.57 -1.56 -7.40
N LYS A 137 19.87 -1.46 -7.75
CA LYS A 137 20.36 -1.74 -9.11
C LYS A 137 20.16 -3.18 -9.60
N LYS A 138 19.95 -4.13 -8.69
CA LYS A 138 19.79 -5.56 -9.00
C LYS A 138 18.33 -6.03 -8.91
N ALA A 139 17.39 -5.11 -8.73
CA ALA A 139 15.98 -5.47 -8.59
C ALA A 139 15.49 -6.28 -9.79
N SER A 140 14.90 -7.43 -9.52
CA SER A 140 14.43 -8.39 -10.55
C SER A 140 13.19 -7.91 -11.30
N ASN A 141 12.40 -6.99 -10.68
CA ASN A 141 11.15 -6.50 -11.26
C ASN A 141 11.32 -5.08 -11.86
N PRO A 142 11.44 -4.93 -13.19
CA PRO A 142 11.49 -3.61 -13.81
C PRO A 142 10.15 -2.88 -13.67
N VAL A 143 10.19 -1.54 -13.72
CA VAL A 143 8.96 -0.73 -13.78
C VAL A 143 8.24 -1.02 -15.09
N LYS A 144 6.97 -1.44 -14.99
CA LYS A 144 6.15 -1.84 -16.14
C LYS A 144 5.49 -0.64 -16.82
N ASP A 145 5.05 -0.85 -18.06
CA ASP A 145 4.34 0.18 -18.85
C ASP A 145 3.01 0.61 -18.19
N SER A 146 2.37 -0.26 -17.41
CA SER A 146 1.18 0.06 -16.60
C SER A 146 1.37 1.30 -15.72
N VAL A 147 2.52 1.42 -15.08
CA VAL A 147 2.88 2.56 -14.21
C VAL A 147 3.09 3.81 -15.06
N ASN A 148 3.81 3.71 -16.18
CA ASN A 148 4.07 4.84 -17.06
C ASN A 148 2.78 5.38 -17.69
N LEU A 149 1.88 4.49 -18.12
CA LEU A 149 0.58 4.84 -18.67
C LEU A 149 -0.27 5.58 -17.64
N LEU A 150 -0.42 5.02 -16.43
CA LEU A 150 -1.21 5.62 -15.36
C LEU A 150 -0.63 7.00 -14.95
N ARG A 151 0.69 7.12 -14.84
CA ARG A 151 1.36 8.41 -14.52
C ARG A 151 1.03 9.48 -15.56
N ASN A 152 1.10 9.13 -16.85
CA ASN A 152 0.78 10.05 -17.92
C ASN A 152 -0.69 10.48 -17.91
N GLU A 153 -1.60 9.57 -17.57
CA GLU A 153 -3.02 9.89 -17.42
C GLU A 153 -3.27 10.85 -16.25
N GLU A 154 -2.66 10.61 -15.10
CA GLU A 154 -2.79 11.49 -13.92
C GLU A 154 -2.21 12.89 -14.18
N ILE A 155 -1.05 12.99 -14.86
CA ILE A 155 -0.45 14.27 -15.26
C ILE A 155 -1.38 15.00 -16.24
N LYS A 156 -1.94 14.31 -17.24
CA LYS A 156 -2.90 14.88 -18.18
C LYS A 156 -4.15 15.42 -17.52
N LYS A 157 -4.62 14.76 -16.45
CA LYS A 157 -5.75 15.19 -15.62
C LYS A 157 -5.39 16.29 -14.62
N GLY A 158 -4.09 16.62 -14.50
CA GLY A 158 -3.59 17.68 -13.63
C GLY A 158 -3.50 17.28 -12.16
N PHE A 159 -3.39 15.99 -11.83
CA PHE A 159 -3.29 15.51 -10.44
C PHE A 159 -2.00 15.94 -9.73
N ASP A 160 -1.05 16.49 -10.49
CA ASP A 160 0.16 17.16 -10.00
C ASP A 160 -0.08 18.65 -9.64
N LYS A 161 -1.29 19.18 -9.86
CA LYS A 161 -1.59 20.61 -9.71
C LYS A 161 -2.61 20.85 -8.59
N PHE A 162 -2.29 21.78 -7.69
CA PHE A 162 -3.22 22.18 -6.63
C PHE A 162 -4.57 22.69 -7.18
N SER A 163 -4.55 23.40 -8.32
CA SER A 163 -5.76 23.95 -8.96
C SER A 163 -6.78 22.88 -9.41
N THR A 164 -6.40 21.62 -9.47
CA THR A 164 -7.33 20.52 -9.80
C THR A 164 -8.28 20.21 -8.63
N TYR A 165 -7.89 20.58 -7.41
CA TYR A 165 -8.60 20.27 -6.16
C TYR A 165 -9.24 21.49 -5.49
N SER A 166 -9.19 22.65 -6.12
CA SER A 166 -9.69 23.94 -5.59
C SER A 166 -11.04 24.34 -6.19
#